data_3f6606ad69b14a4bcc5cfe0b81aa76d0
#
_entry.id   3f6606ad69b14a4bcc5cfe0b81aa76d0
#
_cell.length_a   1.000
_cell.length_b   1.000
_cell.length_c   1.000
_cell.angle_alpha   90.00
_cell.angle_beta   90.00
_cell.angle_gamma   90.00
#
_symmetry.space_group_name_H-M   'P 1'
#
loop_
_entity.id
_entity.type
_entity.pdbx_description
1 polymer ?
#
loop_
_entity_poly.entity_id
_entity_poly.type
_entity_poly.pdbx_seq_one_letter_code
_entity_poly.pdbx_strand_id
1 'polypeptide(L)'
;TGAVDLSCVWHNLESMACTWRAGENASSDTNYTLFYWFDGLESPKKCSNSSVDQGIFECVFNLTFLKVPSTYPDISILIRGDSEEIRPVCASKNPTTLVKPAAPRQLTLSKTNDRIDVKWSESETFPKSCLYYEVKCRNGDLDIGQIIPVTVHQNSCKSYESFPSLSEMNSVSIAGIDTKSKYTFKVRARPKSECYNSDFHSDWSEEKSIGEKKDSTMYFVLIITIPLTVAVSTIILLVYLKRLKILILPPIPDPREILKRMFGEQNEDSQVGKKL
;
A
#
# COMPACT_ATOMS: atom_id res chain seq x y z
N THR A 1 10.53 -39.37 11.27
CA THR A 1 10.67 -38.62 10.02
C THR A 1 11.72 -37.53 10.19
N GLY A 2 12.52 -37.27 9.15
CA GLY A 2 13.53 -36.22 9.16
C GLY A 2 12.89 -34.84 9.08
N ALA A 3 13.69 -33.84 8.72
CA ALA A 3 13.21 -32.48 8.47
C ALA A 3 12.15 -32.46 7.35
N VAL A 4 11.19 -31.55 7.46
CA VAL A 4 10.10 -31.34 6.48
C VAL A 4 10.07 -29.91 5.99
N ASP A 5 9.33 -29.64 4.92
CA ASP A 5 9.11 -28.31 4.36
C ASP A 5 10.41 -27.56 3.98
N LEU A 6 11.41 -28.28 3.45
CA LEU A 6 12.65 -27.64 3.01
C LEU A 6 12.39 -26.68 1.86
N SER A 7 12.60 -25.40 2.11
CA SER A 7 12.54 -24.30 1.16
C SER A 7 13.86 -23.54 1.13
N CYS A 8 14.37 -23.19 -0.05
CA CYS A 8 15.58 -22.41 -0.20
C CYS A 8 15.35 -21.23 -1.13
N VAL A 9 16.02 -20.12 -0.88
CA VAL A 9 16.00 -18.91 -1.69
C VAL A 9 17.43 -18.39 -1.87
N TRP A 10 17.81 -18.12 -3.11
CA TRP A 10 19.10 -17.53 -3.44
C TRP A 10 18.98 -16.01 -3.58
N HIS A 11 19.35 -15.33 -2.52
CA HIS A 11 19.22 -13.87 -2.42
C HIS A 11 20.34 -13.16 -3.18
N ASN A 12 19.95 -12.33 -4.11
CA ASN A 12 20.80 -11.41 -4.85
C ASN A 12 22.05 -12.03 -5.50
N LEU A 13 22.01 -13.33 -5.82
CA LEU A 13 23.13 -14.12 -6.32
C LEU A 13 24.32 -14.20 -5.35
N GLU A 14 24.16 -13.87 -4.09
CA GLU A 14 25.21 -13.78 -3.07
C GLU A 14 25.05 -14.83 -1.97
N SER A 15 23.84 -14.95 -1.41
CA SER A 15 23.61 -15.83 -0.27
C SER A 15 22.41 -16.75 -0.49
N MET A 16 22.53 -18.00 -0.07
CA MET A 16 21.45 -18.96 -0.03
C MET A 16 20.90 -19.05 1.39
N ALA A 17 19.60 -18.82 1.56
CA ALA A 17 18.87 -19.07 2.79
C ALA A 17 17.98 -20.29 2.61
N CYS A 18 18.16 -21.31 3.46
CA CYS A 18 17.33 -22.51 3.48
C CYS A 18 16.59 -22.61 4.81
N THR A 19 15.30 -22.86 4.76
CA THR A 19 14.44 -23.04 5.94
C THR A 19 13.78 -24.41 5.91
N TRP A 20 13.56 -25.00 7.09
CA TRP A 20 12.84 -26.27 7.25
C TRP A 20 12.18 -26.34 8.64
N ARG A 21 11.38 -27.35 8.85
CA ARG A 21 10.75 -27.67 10.13
C ARG A 21 11.17 -29.03 10.62
N ALA A 22 11.06 -29.26 11.92
CA ALA A 22 11.18 -30.58 12.49
C ALA A 22 10.07 -31.50 11.98
N GLY A 23 10.40 -32.75 11.68
CA GLY A 23 9.38 -33.76 11.32
C GLY A 23 8.58 -34.22 12.54
N GLU A 24 7.48 -34.91 12.29
CA GLU A 24 6.49 -35.31 13.33
C GLU A 24 7.06 -36.11 14.50
N ASN A 25 8.17 -36.85 14.31
CA ASN A 25 8.80 -37.68 15.35
C ASN A 25 10.05 -37.01 15.96
N ALA A 26 10.29 -35.76 15.71
CA ALA A 26 11.38 -35.02 16.33
C ALA A 26 10.95 -34.55 17.73
N SER A 27 11.85 -34.66 18.71
CA SER A 27 11.65 -34.08 20.02
C SER A 27 11.74 -32.54 19.97
N SER A 28 11.22 -31.85 20.95
CA SER A 28 11.33 -30.38 21.08
C SER A 28 12.78 -29.89 21.11
N ASP A 29 13.71 -30.78 21.53
CA ASP A 29 15.11 -30.44 21.74
C ASP A 29 16.01 -30.91 20.58
N THR A 30 15.38 -31.41 19.51
CA THR A 30 16.13 -31.89 18.32
C THR A 30 16.82 -30.73 17.63
N ASN A 31 18.14 -30.86 17.46
CA ASN A 31 18.92 -29.94 16.65
C ASN A 31 19.17 -30.51 15.26
N TYR A 32 19.23 -29.66 14.30
CA TYR A 32 19.54 -30.02 12.92
C TYR A 32 20.79 -29.31 12.44
N THR A 33 21.56 -30.01 11.58
CA THR A 33 22.70 -29.43 10.87
C THR A 33 22.49 -29.57 9.38
N LEU A 34 22.62 -28.46 8.65
CA LEU A 34 22.60 -28.45 7.19
C LEU A 34 24.01 -28.53 6.62
N PHE A 35 24.22 -29.44 5.65
CA PHE A 35 25.42 -29.52 4.82
C PHE A 35 25.01 -29.22 3.37
N TYR A 36 25.89 -28.59 2.61
CA TYR A 36 25.67 -28.30 1.20
C TYR A 36 26.95 -28.56 0.38
N TRP A 37 26.75 -28.94 -0.87
CA TRP A 37 27.83 -29.10 -1.84
C TRP A 37 27.32 -28.94 -3.26
N PHE A 38 28.20 -28.66 -4.19
CA PHE A 38 27.94 -28.52 -5.62
C PHE A 38 29.24 -28.80 -6.38
N ASP A 39 29.16 -29.09 -7.69
CA ASP A 39 30.31 -29.32 -8.53
C ASP A 39 31.28 -28.14 -8.53
N GLY A 40 32.55 -28.40 -8.24
CA GLY A 40 33.57 -27.37 -8.03
C GLY A 40 33.87 -27.08 -6.57
N LEU A 41 33.15 -27.71 -5.62
CA LEU A 41 33.46 -27.64 -4.20
C LEU A 41 34.26 -28.90 -3.77
N GLU A 42 35.41 -28.72 -3.14
CA GLU A 42 36.30 -29.82 -2.77
C GLU A 42 35.66 -30.79 -1.77
N SER A 43 34.79 -30.33 -0.90
CA SER A 43 34.11 -31.14 0.11
C SER A 43 32.79 -30.50 0.54
N PRO A 44 31.83 -31.31 1.07
CA PRO A 44 30.60 -30.76 1.66
C PRO A 44 30.92 -29.78 2.76
N LYS A 45 30.26 -28.62 2.72
CA LYS A 45 30.40 -27.59 3.76
C LYS A 45 29.24 -27.64 4.73
N LYS A 46 29.59 -27.50 6.01
CA LYS A 46 28.62 -27.38 7.09
C LYS A 46 28.11 -25.90 7.16
N CYS A 47 26.83 -25.73 7.35
CA CYS A 47 26.26 -24.39 7.65
C CYS A 47 26.81 -23.89 8.98
N SER A 48 27.36 -22.68 8.98
CA SER A 48 27.89 -22.02 10.16
C SER A 48 26.95 -20.95 10.72
N ASN A 49 26.04 -20.44 9.91
CA ASN A 49 25.07 -19.41 10.31
C ASN A 49 23.67 -20.02 10.31
N SER A 50 23.32 -20.68 11.42
CA SER A 50 22.01 -21.29 11.62
C SER A 50 21.27 -20.62 12.77
N SER A 51 19.98 -20.46 12.62
CA SER A 51 19.06 -19.91 13.61
C SER A 51 17.80 -20.77 13.72
N VAL A 52 17.09 -20.63 14.83
CA VAL A 52 15.78 -21.27 15.06
C VAL A 52 14.82 -20.20 15.56
N ASP A 53 13.71 -20.02 14.87
CA ASP A 53 12.64 -19.12 15.30
C ASP A 53 11.29 -19.81 15.13
N GLN A 54 10.51 -19.85 16.21
CA GLN A 54 9.15 -20.43 16.26
C GLN A 54 9.07 -21.87 15.64
N GLY A 55 10.10 -22.69 15.83
CA GLY A 55 10.16 -24.05 15.29
C GLY A 55 10.55 -24.15 13.80
N ILE A 56 10.90 -23.03 13.19
CA ILE A 56 11.49 -22.95 11.85
C ILE A 56 13.00 -22.85 12.02
N PHE A 57 13.72 -23.81 11.45
CA PHE A 57 15.17 -23.80 11.34
C PHE A 57 15.56 -23.04 10.08
N GLU A 58 16.58 -22.21 10.18
CA GLU A 58 17.14 -21.48 9.06
C GLU A 58 18.65 -21.68 9.00
N CYS A 59 19.16 -21.75 7.80
CA CYS A 59 20.59 -21.71 7.52
C CYS A 59 20.85 -20.74 6.37
N VAL A 60 21.77 -19.80 6.60
CA VAL A 60 22.23 -18.86 5.58
C VAL A 60 23.70 -19.12 5.29
N PHE A 61 24.04 -19.29 4.02
CA PHE A 61 25.43 -19.49 3.57
C PHE A 61 25.72 -18.71 2.29
N ASN A 62 26.95 -18.26 2.12
CA ASN A 62 27.36 -17.56 0.92
C ASN A 62 27.44 -18.56 -0.25
N LEU A 63 26.81 -18.19 -1.34
CA LEU A 63 26.76 -18.93 -2.59
C LEU A 63 27.11 -17.99 -3.73
N THR A 64 28.40 -17.74 -3.91
CA THR A 64 28.94 -16.97 -5.03
C THR A 64 29.71 -17.88 -5.93
N PHE A 65 29.38 -17.88 -7.21
CA PHE A 65 30.18 -18.61 -8.20
C PHE A 65 31.28 -17.68 -8.72
N LEU A 66 32.53 -18.11 -8.64
CA LEU A 66 33.71 -17.30 -8.99
C LEU A 66 33.77 -16.87 -10.46
N LYS A 67 32.99 -17.50 -11.33
CA LYS A 67 32.76 -17.10 -12.73
C LYS A 67 31.30 -17.38 -13.02
N VAL A 68 30.62 -16.50 -13.77
CA VAL A 68 29.28 -16.79 -14.28
C VAL A 68 29.41 -18.03 -15.18
N PRO A 69 29.02 -19.21 -14.72
CA PRO A 69 29.12 -20.43 -15.53
C PRO A 69 28.05 -20.36 -16.63
N SER A 70 28.30 -21.00 -17.74
CA SER A 70 27.26 -21.15 -18.78
C SER A 70 26.03 -21.90 -18.24
N THR A 71 26.24 -22.74 -17.22
CA THR A 71 25.20 -23.45 -16.48
C THR A 71 25.57 -23.50 -15.01
N TYR A 72 24.64 -23.12 -14.13
CA TYR A 72 24.85 -23.26 -12.70
C TYR A 72 24.65 -24.70 -12.26
N PRO A 73 25.61 -25.28 -11.50
CA PRO A 73 25.47 -26.63 -11.01
C PRO A 73 24.34 -26.74 -9.98
N ASP A 74 23.71 -27.90 -9.92
CA ASP A 74 22.73 -28.19 -8.87
C ASP A 74 23.41 -28.22 -7.50
N ILE A 75 22.72 -27.70 -6.51
CA ILE A 75 23.14 -27.65 -5.13
C ILE A 75 22.50 -28.81 -4.39
N SER A 76 23.35 -29.72 -3.88
CA SER A 76 22.91 -30.80 -2.99
C SER A 76 22.88 -30.29 -1.55
N ILE A 77 21.79 -30.56 -0.86
CA ILE A 77 21.53 -30.15 0.53
C ILE A 77 21.26 -31.41 1.34
N LEU A 78 21.97 -31.58 2.46
CA LEU A 78 21.74 -32.62 3.44
C LEU A 78 21.41 -32.01 4.78
N ILE A 79 20.25 -32.34 5.33
CA ILE A 79 19.84 -31.97 6.68
C ILE A 79 19.93 -33.23 7.54
N ARG A 80 20.72 -33.15 8.61
CA ARG A 80 20.92 -34.24 9.57
C ARG A 80 20.51 -33.79 10.96
N GLY A 81 19.68 -34.58 11.64
CA GLY A 81 19.41 -34.41 13.06
C GLY A 81 20.63 -34.88 13.93
N ASP A 82 20.63 -34.44 15.17
CA ASP A 82 21.63 -34.81 16.19
C ASP A 82 21.47 -36.26 16.72
N SER A 83 20.28 -36.85 16.54
CA SER A 83 19.98 -38.23 16.88
C SER A 83 20.08 -39.15 15.65
N GLU A 84 20.65 -40.36 15.80
CA GLU A 84 20.72 -41.37 14.76
C GLU A 84 19.35 -41.94 14.36
N GLU A 85 18.34 -41.76 15.20
CA GLU A 85 16.96 -42.19 14.92
C GLU A 85 16.26 -41.26 13.88
N ILE A 86 16.79 -40.05 13.68
CA ILE A 86 16.27 -39.10 12.74
C ILE A 86 16.87 -39.31 11.37
N ARG A 87 16.04 -39.72 10.42
CA ARG A 87 16.49 -39.93 9.04
C ARG A 87 16.98 -38.61 8.43
N PRO A 88 18.20 -38.60 7.86
CA PRO A 88 18.69 -37.44 7.13
C PRO A 88 17.82 -37.17 5.88
N VAL A 89 17.69 -35.93 5.52
CA VAL A 89 16.95 -35.47 4.34
C VAL A 89 17.97 -34.95 3.32
N CYS A 90 17.95 -35.53 2.13
CA CYS A 90 18.74 -35.06 1.00
C CYS A 90 17.83 -34.43 -0.06
N ALA A 91 18.24 -33.31 -0.61
CA ALA A 91 17.55 -32.65 -1.71
C ALA A 91 18.58 -32.05 -2.69
N SER A 92 18.32 -32.16 -3.99
CA SER A 92 19.01 -31.39 -5.02
C SER A 92 18.16 -30.21 -5.44
N LYS A 93 18.77 -29.07 -5.58
CA LYS A 93 18.09 -27.78 -5.95
C LYS A 93 18.84 -27.12 -7.09
N ASN A 94 18.10 -26.75 -8.13
CA ASN A 94 18.66 -25.93 -9.19
C ASN A 94 18.66 -24.46 -8.70
N PRO A 95 19.81 -23.81 -8.54
CA PRO A 95 19.87 -22.44 -7.98
C PRO A 95 19.18 -21.42 -8.87
N THR A 96 19.11 -21.64 -10.18
CA THR A 96 18.46 -20.69 -11.10
C THR A 96 16.95 -20.53 -10.86
N THR A 97 16.32 -21.55 -10.25
CA THR A 97 14.89 -21.50 -9.89
C THR A 97 14.63 -20.83 -8.54
N LEU A 98 15.66 -20.54 -7.79
CA LEU A 98 15.59 -20.04 -6.41
C LEU A 98 16.00 -18.57 -6.28
N VAL A 99 16.30 -17.91 -7.38
CA VAL A 99 16.83 -16.54 -7.41
C VAL A 99 15.78 -15.53 -6.97
N LYS A 100 16.07 -14.79 -5.90
CA LYS A 100 15.30 -13.63 -5.44
C LYS A 100 16.17 -12.37 -5.52
N PRO A 101 15.86 -11.40 -6.39
CA PRO A 101 16.61 -10.15 -6.46
C PRO A 101 16.46 -9.31 -5.20
N ALA A 102 17.43 -8.44 -4.93
CA ALA A 102 17.28 -7.38 -3.95
C ALA A 102 16.27 -6.32 -4.42
N ALA A 103 15.64 -5.66 -3.48
CA ALA A 103 14.74 -4.55 -3.78
C ALA A 103 15.51 -3.40 -4.47
N PRO A 104 14.95 -2.78 -5.52
CA PRO A 104 15.54 -1.60 -6.15
C PRO A 104 15.76 -0.48 -5.13
N ARG A 105 16.88 0.21 -5.25
CA ARG A 105 17.29 1.28 -4.33
C ARG A 105 17.25 2.64 -5.04
N GLN A 106 17.46 3.71 -4.28
CA GLN A 106 17.60 5.08 -4.77
C GLN A 106 16.42 5.52 -5.68
N LEU A 107 15.20 5.16 -5.28
CA LEU A 107 14.00 5.59 -5.99
C LEU A 107 13.90 7.12 -5.96
N THR A 108 13.88 7.74 -7.14
CA THR A 108 13.74 9.19 -7.32
C THR A 108 12.56 9.49 -8.22
N LEU A 109 11.85 10.56 -7.90
CA LEU A 109 10.68 11.01 -8.64
C LEU A 109 10.93 12.44 -9.11
N SER A 110 10.66 12.70 -10.39
CA SER A 110 10.63 14.07 -10.91
C SER A 110 9.32 14.30 -11.65
N LYS A 111 8.69 15.46 -11.41
CA LYS A 111 7.41 15.82 -12.01
C LYS A 111 7.63 16.93 -13.01
N THR A 112 7.18 16.72 -14.22
CA THR A 112 7.04 17.72 -15.27
C THR A 112 5.54 17.97 -15.49
N ASN A 113 5.15 18.99 -16.23
CA ASN A 113 3.76 19.47 -16.32
C ASN A 113 2.69 18.37 -16.44
N ASP A 114 2.94 17.32 -17.23
CA ASP A 114 1.96 16.27 -17.56
C ASP A 114 2.45 14.85 -17.29
N ARG A 115 3.70 14.69 -16.75
CA ARG A 115 4.32 13.39 -16.53
C ARG A 115 5.10 13.33 -15.23
N ILE A 116 5.25 12.11 -14.71
CA ILE A 116 6.15 11.77 -13.60
C ILE A 116 7.19 10.80 -14.11
N ASP A 117 8.46 11.17 -13.96
CA ASP A 117 9.59 10.29 -14.23
C ASP A 117 9.97 9.59 -12.92
N VAL A 118 9.95 8.27 -12.96
CA VAL A 118 10.35 7.39 -11.87
C VAL A 118 11.68 6.77 -12.25
N LYS A 119 12.72 6.94 -11.42
CA LYS A 119 14.08 6.42 -11.66
C LYS A 119 14.54 5.63 -10.45
N TRP A 120 15.29 4.56 -10.69
CA TRP A 120 15.88 3.72 -9.63
C TRP A 120 17.23 3.17 -10.06
N SER A 121 18.07 2.78 -9.09
CA SER A 121 19.35 2.17 -9.39
C SER A 121 19.17 0.71 -9.80
N GLU A 122 19.99 0.27 -10.75
CA GLU A 122 20.10 -1.14 -11.13
C GLU A 122 20.87 -1.92 -10.05
N SER A 123 20.62 -3.24 -9.98
CA SER A 123 21.40 -4.13 -9.13
C SER A 123 22.80 -4.31 -9.71
N GLU A 124 23.82 -4.14 -8.90
CA GLU A 124 25.22 -4.35 -9.30
C GLU A 124 25.59 -5.84 -9.42
N THR A 125 24.84 -6.73 -8.75
CA THR A 125 25.11 -8.16 -8.69
C THR A 125 24.51 -8.95 -9.85
N PHE A 126 23.44 -8.42 -10.46
CA PHE A 126 22.79 -9.07 -11.59
C PHE A 126 23.43 -8.67 -12.93
N PRO A 127 23.55 -9.63 -13.88
CA PRO A 127 23.94 -9.29 -15.23
C PRO A 127 22.96 -8.27 -15.84
N LYS A 128 23.51 -7.32 -16.60
CA LYS A 128 22.69 -6.32 -17.31
C LYS A 128 21.61 -7.02 -18.14
N SER A 129 20.43 -6.47 -18.14
CA SER A 129 19.26 -6.99 -18.85
C SER A 129 18.63 -8.28 -18.32
N CYS A 130 19.08 -8.87 -17.21
CA CYS A 130 18.49 -10.08 -16.62
C CYS A 130 17.34 -9.83 -15.64
N LEU A 131 16.95 -8.59 -15.43
CA LEU A 131 15.84 -8.22 -14.57
C LEU A 131 14.72 -7.52 -15.35
N TYR A 132 13.48 -7.82 -14.99
CA TYR A 132 12.30 -6.99 -15.22
C TYR A 132 12.04 -6.15 -14.00
N TYR A 133 11.40 -5.01 -14.21
CA TYR A 133 10.93 -4.19 -13.12
C TYR A 133 9.42 -3.98 -13.21
N GLU A 134 8.78 -3.94 -12.07
CA GLU A 134 7.37 -3.62 -11.93
C GLU A 134 7.23 -2.36 -11.08
N VAL A 135 6.53 -1.36 -11.58
CA VAL A 135 6.25 -0.13 -10.87
C VAL A 135 4.81 -0.14 -10.39
N LYS A 136 4.61 -0.06 -9.10
CA LYS A 136 3.29 0.13 -8.49
C LYS A 136 3.05 1.61 -8.34
N CYS A 137 2.02 2.11 -9.01
CA CYS A 137 1.55 3.49 -8.90
C CYS A 137 0.21 3.51 -8.16
N ARG A 138 0.08 4.41 -7.18
CA ARG A 138 -1.17 4.68 -6.48
C ARG A 138 -1.47 6.17 -6.54
N ASN A 139 -2.67 6.52 -6.99
CA ASN A 139 -3.21 7.88 -6.87
C ASN A 139 -3.84 8.02 -5.48
N GLY A 140 -3.51 9.08 -4.75
CA GLY A 140 -3.97 9.29 -3.37
C GLY A 140 -5.48 9.40 -3.20
N ASP A 141 -6.22 9.68 -4.26
CA ASP A 141 -7.68 9.79 -4.26
C ASP A 141 -8.39 8.45 -4.60
N LEU A 142 -7.66 7.47 -5.12
CA LEU A 142 -8.17 6.15 -5.48
C LEU A 142 -7.34 5.09 -4.75
N ASP A 143 -7.98 4.34 -3.87
CA ASP A 143 -7.35 3.27 -3.07
C ASP A 143 -6.88 2.06 -3.93
N ILE A 144 -7.07 2.15 -5.23
CA ILE A 144 -6.74 1.12 -6.22
C ILE A 144 -5.32 1.35 -6.70
N GLY A 145 -4.35 0.65 -6.09
CA GLY A 145 -2.98 0.61 -6.57
C GLY A 145 -2.87 -0.18 -7.87
N GLN A 146 -2.48 0.47 -8.95
CA GLN A 146 -2.23 -0.16 -10.24
C GLN A 146 -0.79 -0.65 -10.32
N ILE A 147 -0.58 -1.92 -10.67
CA ILE A 147 0.76 -2.48 -10.94
C ILE A 147 1.03 -2.37 -12.43
N ILE A 148 2.09 -1.68 -12.78
CA ILE A 148 2.51 -1.48 -14.17
C ILE A 148 3.77 -2.33 -14.40
N PRO A 149 3.70 -3.38 -15.21
CA PRO A 149 4.90 -4.06 -15.65
C PRO A 149 5.69 -3.12 -16.57
N VAL A 150 6.95 -2.87 -16.22
CA VAL A 150 7.87 -2.12 -17.07
C VAL A 150 8.46 -3.09 -18.08
N THR A 151 7.66 -3.46 -19.05
CA THR A 151 8.12 -4.04 -20.31
C THR A 151 8.22 -2.92 -21.32
N VAL A 152 9.19 -3.01 -22.22
CA VAL A 152 9.52 -2.01 -23.25
C VAL A 152 8.34 -1.62 -24.16
N HIS A 153 7.18 -2.24 -24.04
CA HIS A 153 5.96 -1.94 -24.76
C HIS A 153 4.71 -2.19 -23.90
N GLN A 154 3.98 -1.16 -23.65
CA GLN A 154 2.52 -1.02 -23.52
C GLN A 154 1.96 -0.35 -22.27
N ASN A 155 1.19 0.64 -22.59
CA ASN A 155 0.34 1.59 -21.90
C ASN A 155 -0.62 1.03 -20.86
N SER A 156 -0.61 1.56 -19.66
CA SER A 156 -1.84 1.87 -18.94
C SER A 156 -1.59 2.59 -17.58
N CYS A 157 -1.32 3.77 -17.59
CA CYS A 157 -1.77 5.01 -16.98
C CYS A 157 -1.68 6.06 -18.08
N LYS A 158 -2.20 5.71 -19.27
CA LYS A 158 -2.15 6.44 -20.55
C LYS A 158 -0.78 7.06 -20.88
N SER A 159 -0.05 6.30 -21.71
CA SER A 159 1.18 6.61 -22.47
C SER A 159 2.46 6.96 -21.68
N TYR A 160 3.44 6.07 -21.80
CA TYR A 160 4.83 6.35 -21.44
C TYR A 160 5.75 6.06 -22.63
N GLU A 161 6.75 6.89 -22.74
CA GLU A 161 7.88 6.66 -23.62
C GLU A 161 9.05 6.18 -22.77
N SER A 162 9.54 4.97 -23.04
CA SER A 162 10.76 4.46 -22.45
C SER A 162 11.93 4.96 -23.31
N PHE A 163 12.76 5.82 -22.73
CA PHE A 163 14.03 6.17 -23.36
C PHE A 163 15.11 5.23 -22.81
N PRO A 164 15.92 4.58 -23.67
CA PRO A 164 17.12 3.89 -23.23
C PRO A 164 18.14 4.97 -22.78
N SER A 165 18.24 5.18 -21.48
CA SER A 165 19.27 6.04 -20.95
C SER A 165 20.60 5.27 -20.88
N LEU A 166 21.67 5.89 -21.34
CA LEU A 166 23.05 5.41 -21.20
C LEU A 166 23.56 5.41 -19.75
N SER A 167 22.71 5.66 -18.76
CA SER A 167 23.06 5.70 -17.33
C SER A 167 22.70 4.40 -16.67
N GLU A 168 23.42 4.04 -15.61
CA GLU A 168 23.18 2.86 -14.73
C GLU A 168 21.83 2.89 -13.99
N MET A 169 20.92 3.80 -14.35
CA MET A 169 19.62 3.96 -13.73
C MET A 169 18.50 3.57 -14.69
N ASN A 170 17.65 2.65 -14.23
CA ASN A 170 16.41 2.34 -14.91
C ASN A 170 15.38 3.45 -14.66
N SER A 171 14.56 3.75 -15.66
CA SER A 171 13.55 4.80 -15.56
C SER A 171 12.29 4.48 -16.36
N VAL A 172 11.18 5.05 -15.91
CA VAL A 172 9.90 5.04 -16.64
C VAL A 172 9.24 6.39 -16.49
N SER A 173 8.68 6.90 -17.59
CA SER A 173 7.88 8.14 -17.62
C SER A 173 6.41 7.80 -17.69
N ILE A 174 5.62 8.31 -16.76
CA ILE A 174 4.17 8.10 -16.68
C ILE A 174 3.50 9.42 -17.02
N ALA A 175 2.81 9.45 -18.16
CA ALA A 175 2.10 10.63 -18.66
C ALA A 175 0.60 10.60 -18.33
N GLY A 176 -0.10 11.73 -18.55
CA GLY A 176 -1.54 11.85 -18.31
C GLY A 176 -1.90 11.89 -16.82
N ILE A 177 -1.00 12.40 -16.00
CA ILE A 177 -1.20 12.58 -14.56
C ILE A 177 -2.03 13.83 -14.28
N ASP A 178 -2.87 13.77 -13.26
CA ASP A 178 -3.47 14.98 -12.69
C ASP A 178 -2.43 15.76 -11.89
N THR A 179 -2.19 17.02 -12.29
CA THR A 179 -1.19 17.87 -11.66
C THR A 179 -1.51 18.21 -10.19
N LYS A 180 -2.77 18.06 -9.78
CA LYS A 180 -3.28 18.39 -8.43
C LYS A 180 -3.39 17.18 -7.51
N SER A 181 -3.03 15.98 -7.98
CA SER A 181 -3.12 14.75 -7.19
C SER A 181 -1.75 14.32 -6.67
N LYS A 182 -1.78 13.65 -5.51
CA LYS A 182 -0.61 13.00 -4.91
C LYS A 182 -0.48 11.58 -5.47
N TYR A 183 0.68 11.27 -6.03
CA TYR A 183 1.02 9.94 -6.52
C TYR A 183 2.07 9.29 -5.65
N THR A 184 1.95 8.00 -5.45
CA THR A 184 2.86 7.19 -4.64
C THR A 184 3.37 6.02 -5.47
N PHE A 185 4.68 5.78 -5.42
CA PHE A 185 5.37 4.78 -6.22
C PHE A 185 6.19 3.82 -5.37
N LYS A 186 6.21 2.57 -5.80
CA LYS A 186 7.12 1.51 -5.36
C LYS A 186 7.57 0.73 -6.58
N VAL A 187 8.79 0.21 -6.53
CA VAL A 187 9.36 -0.60 -7.61
C VAL A 187 9.84 -1.93 -7.04
N ARG A 188 9.65 -3.02 -7.79
CA ARG A 188 10.24 -4.32 -7.49
C ARG A 188 10.87 -4.94 -8.73
N ALA A 189 11.81 -5.83 -8.52
CA ALA A 189 12.51 -6.56 -9.57
C ALA A 189 12.04 -8.01 -9.66
N ARG A 190 12.09 -8.56 -10.86
CA ARG A 190 11.84 -9.98 -11.14
C ARG A 190 12.89 -10.48 -12.12
N PRO A 191 13.46 -11.71 -11.93
CA PRO A 191 14.35 -12.31 -12.90
C PRO A 191 13.65 -12.56 -14.24
N LYS A 192 14.39 -12.39 -15.33
CA LYS A 192 13.93 -12.79 -16.66
C LYS A 192 14.12 -14.28 -16.86
N SER A 193 13.16 -14.93 -17.52
CA SER A 193 13.19 -16.36 -17.81
C SER A 193 14.37 -16.79 -18.69
N GLU A 194 14.88 -15.87 -19.53
CA GLU A 194 16.05 -16.10 -20.37
C GLU A 194 17.35 -16.20 -19.56
N CYS A 195 17.37 -15.65 -18.33
CA CYS A 195 18.53 -15.69 -17.45
C CYS A 195 18.33 -16.65 -16.28
N TYR A 196 17.17 -16.63 -15.64
CA TYR A 196 16.85 -17.43 -14.45
C TYR A 196 15.40 -17.87 -14.50
N ASN A 197 15.17 -19.17 -14.25
CA ASN A 197 13.83 -19.75 -14.25
C ASN A 197 13.18 -19.67 -12.85
N SER A 198 13.12 -18.46 -12.31
CA SER A 198 12.62 -18.20 -10.96
C SER A 198 11.35 -17.35 -10.98
N ASP A 199 10.38 -17.74 -10.14
CA ASP A 199 9.14 -17.00 -9.93
C ASP A 199 9.22 -15.99 -8.78
N PHE A 200 10.35 -15.92 -8.08
CA PHE A 200 10.51 -14.98 -6.98
C PHE A 200 10.63 -13.55 -7.48
N HIS A 201 9.92 -12.67 -6.78
CA HIS A 201 10.08 -11.22 -6.92
C HIS A 201 10.95 -10.69 -5.79
N SER A 202 11.61 -9.58 -6.01
CA SER A 202 12.20 -8.81 -4.92
C SER A 202 11.12 -8.28 -3.98
N ASP A 203 11.50 -7.87 -2.80
CA ASP A 203 10.65 -6.99 -2.00
C ASP A 203 10.45 -5.65 -2.72
N TRP A 204 9.38 -4.93 -2.36
CA TRP A 204 9.15 -3.60 -2.89
C TRP A 204 10.22 -2.63 -2.38
N SER A 205 10.62 -1.68 -3.21
CA SER A 205 11.44 -0.56 -2.78
C SER A 205 10.74 0.28 -1.71
N GLU A 206 11.47 1.20 -1.10
CA GLU A 206 10.86 2.25 -0.29
C GLU A 206 9.79 3.00 -1.09
N GLU A 207 8.75 3.41 -0.38
CA GLU A 207 7.65 4.18 -0.95
C GLU A 207 8.05 5.64 -1.12
N LYS A 208 7.90 6.18 -2.32
CA LYS A 208 8.12 7.61 -2.59
C LYS A 208 6.84 8.22 -3.13
N SER A 209 6.56 9.45 -2.69
CA SER A 209 5.38 10.20 -3.12
C SER A 209 5.76 11.54 -3.74
N ILE A 210 4.98 11.97 -4.71
CA ILE A 210 5.12 13.28 -5.35
C ILE A 210 3.75 13.89 -5.60
N GLY A 211 3.64 15.21 -5.48
CA GLY A 211 2.37 15.95 -5.56
C GLY A 211 1.78 16.23 -4.19
N GLU A 212 0.77 17.08 -4.16
CA GLU A 212 0.07 17.49 -2.95
C GLU A 212 -1.25 16.71 -2.83
N LYS A 213 -1.58 16.33 -1.60
CA LYS A 213 -2.91 15.78 -1.32
C LYS A 213 -3.90 16.94 -1.42
N LYS A 214 -4.96 16.80 -2.23
CA LYS A 214 -6.04 17.78 -2.27
C LYS A 214 -6.66 17.85 -0.88
N ASP A 215 -6.44 18.96 -0.20
CA ASP A 215 -7.01 19.19 1.13
C ASP A 215 -8.52 19.34 0.99
N SER A 216 -9.20 18.23 1.19
CA SER A 216 -10.66 18.15 1.25
C SER A 216 -11.25 18.94 2.42
N THR A 217 -10.39 19.33 3.38
CA THR A 217 -10.80 20.06 4.59
C THR A 217 -11.53 21.38 4.28
N MET A 218 -11.05 22.14 3.30
CA MET A 218 -11.70 23.39 2.87
C MET A 218 -13.12 23.14 2.32
N TYR A 219 -13.31 22.04 1.61
CA TYR A 219 -14.62 21.68 1.07
C TYR A 219 -15.61 21.27 2.18
N PHE A 220 -15.15 20.49 3.16
CA PHE A 220 -15.95 20.15 4.33
C PHE A 220 -16.31 21.38 5.18
N VAL A 221 -15.37 22.29 5.38
CA VAL A 221 -15.62 23.55 6.09
C VAL A 221 -16.69 24.37 5.36
N LEU A 222 -16.61 24.50 4.04
CA LEU A 222 -17.61 25.25 3.25
C LEU A 222 -18.99 24.58 3.28
N ILE A 223 -19.07 23.24 3.18
CA ILE A 223 -20.35 22.51 3.25
C ILE A 223 -21.05 22.70 4.61
N ILE A 224 -20.31 22.83 5.68
CA ILE A 224 -20.87 23.00 7.02
C ILE A 224 -21.17 24.47 7.30
N THR A 225 -20.28 25.39 6.95
CA THR A 225 -20.44 26.82 7.29
C THR A 225 -21.54 27.54 6.49
N ILE A 226 -21.69 27.19 5.19
CA ILE A 226 -22.71 27.85 4.35
C ILE A 226 -24.14 27.59 4.88
N PRO A 227 -24.61 26.35 5.10
CA PRO A 227 -25.96 26.12 5.61
C PRO A 227 -26.14 26.67 7.03
N LEU A 228 -25.11 26.67 7.87
CA LEU A 228 -25.16 27.21 9.22
C LEU A 228 -25.38 28.73 9.18
N THR A 229 -24.64 29.45 8.34
CA THR A 229 -24.78 30.91 8.19
C THR A 229 -26.15 31.28 7.60
N VAL A 230 -26.66 30.50 6.63
CA VAL A 230 -28.01 30.68 6.08
C VAL A 230 -29.06 30.45 7.16
N ALA A 231 -28.95 29.39 7.97
CA ALA A 231 -29.92 29.15 9.05
C ALA A 231 -29.93 30.26 10.10
N VAL A 232 -28.75 30.73 10.52
CA VAL A 232 -28.65 31.84 11.49
C VAL A 232 -29.24 33.13 10.92
N SER A 233 -28.94 33.48 9.66
CA SER A 233 -29.47 34.69 9.02
C SER A 233 -30.98 34.62 8.85
N THR A 234 -31.55 33.45 8.51
CA THR A 234 -33.00 33.28 8.41
C THR A 234 -33.70 33.46 9.75
N ILE A 235 -33.15 32.93 10.84
CA ILE A 235 -33.67 33.09 12.19
C ILE A 235 -33.66 34.57 12.59
N ILE A 236 -32.57 35.27 12.36
CA ILE A 236 -32.44 36.70 12.65
C ILE A 236 -33.49 37.49 11.85
N LEU A 237 -33.63 37.18 10.55
CA LEU A 237 -34.63 37.83 9.70
C LEU A 237 -36.05 37.61 10.20
N LEU A 238 -36.40 36.38 10.57
CA LEU A 238 -37.74 36.07 11.11
C LEU A 238 -38.02 36.79 12.43
N VAL A 239 -37.05 36.90 13.32
CA VAL A 239 -37.18 37.66 14.56
C VAL A 239 -37.39 39.16 14.26
N TYR A 240 -36.65 39.69 13.28
CA TYR A 240 -36.78 41.10 12.87
C TYR A 240 -38.14 41.39 12.24
N LEU A 241 -38.60 40.52 11.34
CA LEU A 241 -39.92 40.61 10.72
C LEU A 241 -41.04 40.49 11.75
N LYS A 242 -40.92 39.62 12.75
CA LYS A 242 -41.88 39.52 13.85
C LYS A 242 -41.96 40.83 14.66
N ARG A 243 -40.80 41.43 14.98
CA ARG A 243 -40.78 42.75 15.65
C ARG A 243 -41.36 43.85 14.80
N LEU A 244 -41.04 43.89 13.51
CA LEU A 244 -41.55 44.88 12.57
C LEU A 244 -43.09 44.77 12.42
N LYS A 245 -43.63 43.52 12.38
CA LYS A 245 -45.07 43.28 12.33
C LYS A 245 -45.81 43.87 13.55
N ILE A 246 -45.23 43.76 14.75
CA ILE A 246 -45.82 44.32 15.98
C ILE A 246 -45.77 45.85 15.96
N LEU A 247 -44.77 46.46 15.29
CA LEU A 247 -44.56 47.87 15.23
C LEU A 247 -45.46 48.56 14.16
N ILE A 248 -45.68 47.87 13.01
CA ILE A 248 -46.41 48.45 11.86
C ILE A 248 -47.92 48.11 11.88
N LEU A 249 -48.29 46.90 12.36
CA LEU A 249 -49.70 46.56 12.49
C LEU A 249 -50.19 46.91 13.91
N PRO A 250 -51.07 47.87 14.07
CA PRO A 250 -51.76 48.14 15.35
C PRO A 250 -52.45 46.82 15.79
N PRO A 251 -52.56 46.60 17.10
CA PRO A 251 -53.23 45.39 17.61
C PRO A 251 -54.69 45.43 17.15
N ILE A 252 -55.09 44.40 16.41
CA ILE A 252 -56.51 44.24 16.02
C ILE A 252 -57.27 44.04 17.33
N PRO A 253 -58.22 44.94 17.66
CA PRO A 253 -59.00 44.82 18.90
C PRO A 253 -59.75 43.48 18.89
N ASP A 254 -59.74 42.80 20.01
CA ASP A 254 -60.37 41.47 20.17
C ASP A 254 -61.87 41.64 19.84
N PRO A 255 -62.40 40.84 18.89
CA PRO A 255 -63.82 40.90 18.53
C PRO A 255 -64.75 40.74 19.73
N ARG A 256 -64.29 40.10 20.81
CA ARG A 256 -65.02 39.92 22.07
C ARG A 256 -65.21 41.27 22.85
N GLU A 257 -64.24 42.16 22.78
CA GLU A 257 -64.37 43.47 23.43
C GLU A 257 -65.29 44.36 22.64
N ILE A 258 -65.27 44.27 21.31
CA ILE A 258 -66.24 45.05 20.47
C ILE A 258 -67.66 44.53 20.69
N LEU A 259 -67.87 43.24 20.78
CA LEU A 259 -69.18 42.63 21.08
C LEU A 259 -69.63 42.94 22.50
N LYS A 260 -68.79 43.01 23.50
CA LYS A 260 -69.12 43.40 24.87
C LYS A 260 -69.58 44.89 24.93
N ARG A 261 -68.92 45.78 24.19
CA ARG A 261 -69.35 47.20 24.10
C ARG A 261 -70.69 47.35 23.39
N MET A 262 -70.95 46.62 22.32
CA MET A 262 -72.23 46.74 21.57
C MET A 262 -73.40 46.08 22.31
N PHE A 263 -73.19 45.00 23.08
CA PHE A 263 -74.26 44.35 23.82
C PHE A 263 -74.32 44.71 25.31
N GLY A 264 -73.31 45.43 25.84
CA GLY A 264 -73.31 45.93 27.23
C GLY A 264 -74.11 47.22 27.42
N GLU A 265 -74.26 48.02 26.41
CA GLU A 265 -74.97 49.29 26.46
C GLU A 265 -76.55 49.22 26.38
N GLN A 266 -77.06 48.01 26.03
CA GLN A 266 -78.52 47.80 25.98
C GLN A 266 -79.15 47.38 27.29
N ASN A 267 -78.43 47.20 28.39
CA ASN A 267 -79.01 46.75 29.67
C ASN A 267 -79.12 47.82 30.75
N GLU A 268 -78.70 49.05 30.51
CA GLU A 268 -78.90 50.14 31.51
C GLU A 268 -80.16 51.05 31.30
N ASP A 269 -80.80 50.99 30.11
CA ASP A 269 -82.01 51.79 29.86
C ASP A 269 -83.37 51.15 30.21
N SER A 270 -83.30 49.90 30.84
CA SER A 270 -84.54 49.19 31.17
C SER A 270 -84.96 49.19 32.65
N GLN A 271 -84.33 49.98 33.50
CA GLN A 271 -84.59 49.95 34.94
C GLN A 271 -85.13 51.33 35.52
N VAL A 272 -85.53 52.26 34.68
CA VAL A 272 -86.23 53.52 35.17
C VAL A 272 -87.62 53.55 34.61
N GLY A 273 -88.52 52.79 35.18
CA GLY A 273 -89.93 52.78 34.76
C GLY A 273 -90.84 51.84 35.54
N LYS A 274 -90.73 51.79 36.90
CA LYS A 274 -91.80 51.29 37.77
C LYS A 274 -91.60 51.80 39.19
N LYS A 275 -92.06 53.02 39.45
CA LYS A 275 -92.69 53.42 40.71
C LYS A 275 -93.56 54.66 40.43
N LEU A 276 -94.79 54.39 40.17
CA LEU A 276 -95.98 55.01 40.78
C LEU A 276 -97.19 54.19 40.34
#